data_5e90d12070891f4271216f4ea78b29dd
#
_entry.id   5e90d12070891f4271216f4ea78b29dd
#
_cell.length_a   1.000
_cell.length_b   1.000
_cell.length_c   1.000
_cell.angle_alpha   90.00
_cell.angle_beta   90.00
_cell.angle_gamma   90.00
#
_symmetry.space_group_name_H-M   'P 1'
#
loop_
_entity.id
_entity.type
_entity.pdbx_description
1 polymer ?
#
loop_
_entity_poly.entity_id
_entity_poly.type
_entity_poly.pdbx_seq_one_letter_code
_entity_poly.pdbx_strand_id
1 'polypeptide(L)'
;EAEEDDEPHAARAPRGEGDEDDDDVSDDDDDVMEEEVARRRRRLMRKYKIQEVIRRRQIMLVQVVKEERGNKGAALTTYLSLAGRYGVLMPNTARGGGISRKIEAAADRKRLKTIVQGLDVPQGMGLIIRTAGAKRTKVEIKRDYEYLMRAWEDIREKTMHSIAPAQIYEEEGLVKRAIRDMYDKDLEGIWVEGEGGFREARDFMRMLMPSQAKKIQLYREPTPLFVKNKVEDHLSQIYSATVPLKSGGYLVINQTEALVAVDVNSGRATRERNIEATALKTNMEAAEEAARQLRLRDLAGLIVIDFIDMDES
;
A
#
# COMPACT_ATOMS: atom_id res chain seq x y z
N GLU A 1 35.23 -11.10 37.32
CA GLU A 1 35.37 -9.80 38.02
C GLU A 1 34.21 -8.93 37.62
N ALA A 2 33.40 -8.62 38.63
CA ALA A 2 32.21 -7.78 38.57
C ALA A 2 32.62 -6.32 38.70
N GLU A 3 31.91 -5.42 38.09
CA GLU A 3 31.70 -4.09 38.59
C GLU A 3 30.25 -3.65 38.31
N GLU A 4 29.55 -3.45 39.43
CA GLU A 4 28.28 -2.73 39.55
C GLU A 4 28.55 -1.24 39.43
N ASP A 5 27.68 -0.48 38.79
CA ASP A 5 27.58 0.96 39.01
C ASP A 5 26.11 1.43 38.98
N ASP A 6 25.75 1.84 40.10
CA ASP A 6 24.82 2.74 40.75
C ASP A 6 23.99 3.70 39.86
N GLU A 7 22.68 3.67 40.11
CA GLU A 7 21.72 4.74 39.80
C GLU A 7 21.81 5.88 40.85
N PRO A 8 21.43 7.10 40.48
CA PRO A 8 20.93 8.05 41.44
C PRO A 8 19.45 8.39 41.27
N HIS A 9 18.72 8.22 42.34
CA HIS A 9 17.41 8.77 42.62
C HIS A 9 17.34 10.29 42.44
N ALA A 10 16.31 10.79 41.77
CA ALA A 10 15.90 12.19 41.87
C ALA A 10 14.41 12.33 42.14
N ALA A 11 14.16 12.82 43.26
CA ALA A 11 13.14 13.59 43.93
C ALA A 11 11.80 13.88 43.25
N ARG A 12 10.78 13.55 44.01
CA ARG A 12 9.36 13.85 43.93
C ARG A 12 9.08 15.29 44.41
N ALA A 13 8.28 16.06 43.69
CA ALA A 13 7.65 17.31 44.17
C ALA A 13 6.16 17.38 43.74
N PRO A 14 5.31 18.22 44.41
CA PRO A 14 4.06 17.72 44.95
C PRO A 14 2.81 18.06 44.15
N ARG A 15 1.70 17.40 44.55
CA ARG A 15 0.33 17.52 44.06
C ARG A 15 -0.23 18.94 44.15
N GLY A 16 -0.88 19.39 43.09
CA GLY A 16 -1.90 20.44 43.12
C GLY A 16 -3.24 19.81 42.77
N GLU A 17 -4.19 19.96 43.65
CA GLU A 17 -5.60 19.56 43.48
C GLU A 17 -6.30 20.51 42.49
N GLY A 18 -7.16 19.95 41.65
CA GLY A 18 -8.08 20.68 40.76
C GLY A 18 -8.96 19.69 40.06
N ASP A 19 -10.17 19.54 40.59
CA ASP A 19 -11.28 18.75 40.04
C ASP A 19 -11.59 19.14 38.59
N GLU A 20 -11.89 18.15 37.76
CA GLU A 20 -13.17 18.06 37.01
C GLU A 20 -13.13 16.82 36.15
N ASP A 21 -14.22 16.09 36.23
CA ASP A 21 -14.59 14.86 35.57
C ASP A 21 -14.39 14.90 34.06
N ASP A 22 -13.70 13.87 33.51
CA ASP A 22 -14.07 13.36 32.19
C ASP A 22 -13.74 11.86 32.12
N ASP A 23 -14.81 11.07 32.03
CA ASP A 23 -14.85 9.64 31.82
C ASP A 23 -14.16 9.24 30.51
N ASP A 24 -12.86 8.93 30.53
CA ASP A 24 -12.13 8.37 29.39
C ASP A 24 -11.19 7.21 29.84
N VAL A 25 -11.71 6.29 30.64
CA VAL A 25 -10.93 5.17 31.25
C VAL A 25 -11.41 3.80 30.78
N SER A 26 -11.93 3.64 29.56
CA SER A 26 -12.38 2.31 29.09
C SER A 26 -11.70 1.74 27.84
N ASP A 27 -10.95 2.52 27.06
CA ASP A 27 -10.37 2.03 25.81
C ASP A 27 -8.98 1.38 25.97
N ASP A 28 -8.18 1.77 26.97
CA ASP A 28 -6.83 1.21 27.19
C ASP A 28 -6.85 -0.15 27.91
N ASP A 29 -7.82 -0.38 28.79
CA ASP A 29 -7.95 -1.65 29.53
C ASP A 29 -8.45 -2.79 28.64
N ASP A 30 -9.32 -2.51 27.68
CA ASP A 30 -9.81 -3.50 26.71
C ASP A 30 -8.70 -3.93 25.74
N ASP A 31 -7.84 -3.01 25.28
CA ASP A 31 -6.70 -3.33 24.42
C ASP A 31 -5.66 -4.20 25.15
N VAL A 32 -5.42 -3.95 26.44
CA VAL A 32 -4.50 -4.74 27.28
C VAL A 32 -5.04 -6.16 27.52
N MET A 33 -6.34 -6.30 27.79
CA MET A 33 -6.99 -7.59 27.95
C MET A 33 -6.97 -8.41 26.66
N GLU A 34 -7.24 -7.77 25.50
CA GLU A 34 -7.17 -8.44 24.19
C GLU A 34 -5.74 -8.90 23.86
N GLU A 35 -4.72 -8.10 24.23
CA GLU A 35 -3.32 -8.46 24.00
C GLU A 35 -2.88 -9.63 24.88
N GLU A 36 -3.33 -9.69 26.12
CA GLU A 36 -3.04 -10.78 27.05
C GLU A 36 -3.73 -12.08 26.65
N VAL A 37 -4.98 -12.03 26.25
CA VAL A 37 -5.73 -13.16 25.68
C VAL A 37 -5.05 -13.67 24.39
N ALA A 38 -4.63 -12.76 23.50
CA ALA A 38 -3.89 -13.10 22.29
C ALA A 38 -2.53 -13.76 22.59
N ARG A 39 -1.82 -13.28 23.64
CA ARG A 39 -0.55 -13.85 24.11
C ARG A 39 -0.73 -15.26 24.68
N ARG A 40 -1.77 -15.46 25.52
CA ARG A 40 -2.12 -16.75 26.11
C ARG A 40 -2.52 -17.76 25.02
N ARG A 41 -3.27 -17.32 24.01
CA ARG A 41 -3.67 -18.15 22.85
C ARG A 41 -2.46 -18.53 21.98
N ARG A 42 -1.53 -17.59 21.70
CA ARG A 42 -0.27 -17.89 20.99
C ARG A 42 0.55 -18.94 21.73
N ARG A 43 0.59 -18.87 23.06
CA ARG A 43 1.30 -19.84 23.92
C ARG A 43 0.65 -21.23 23.85
N LEU A 44 -0.68 -21.30 23.81
CA LEU A 44 -1.42 -22.54 23.64
C LEU A 44 -1.21 -23.14 22.25
N MET A 45 -1.29 -22.31 21.20
CA MET A 45 -1.08 -22.77 19.80
C MET A 45 0.33 -23.32 19.56
N ARG A 46 1.36 -22.82 20.24
CA ARG A 46 2.73 -23.34 20.15
C ARG A 46 2.93 -24.72 20.79
N LYS A 47 1.98 -25.17 21.61
CA LYS A 47 2.05 -26.49 22.23
C LYS A 47 1.66 -27.64 21.29
N TYR A 48 0.96 -27.35 20.21
CA TYR A 48 0.51 -28.34 19.25
C TYR A 48 1.43 -28.40 18.04
N LYS A 49 1.86 -29.59 17.67
CA LYS A 49 2.58 -29.82 16.41
C LYS A 49 1.59 -29.87 15.26
N ILE A 50 2.03 -29.47 14.06
CA ILE A 50 1.20 -29.51 12.85
C ILE A 50 0.61 -30.89 12.64
N GLN A 51 1.39 -31.95 12.89
CA GLN A 51 0.97 -33.36 12.73
C GLN A 51 -0.16 -33.79 13.69
N GLU A 52 -0.33 -33.08 14.80
CA GLU A 52 -1.40 -33.35 15.79
C GLU A 52 -2.71 -32.68 15.38
N VAL A 53 -2.62 -31.58 14.65
CA VAL A 53 -3.77 -30.72 14.27
C VAL A 53 -4.28 -31.07 12.89
N ILE A 54 -3.37 -31.34 11.92
CA ILE A 54 -3.72 -31.64 10.54
C ILE A 54 -3.62 -33.14 10.31
N ARG A 55 -4.72 -33.74 9.87
CA ARG A 55 -4.80 -35.16 9.56
C ARG A 55 -4.42 -35.43 8.11
N ARG A 56 -3.89 -36.65 7.87
CA ARG A 56 -3.60 -37.12 6.51
C ARG A 56 -4.90 -37.16 5.69
N ARG A 57 -4.87 -36.63 4.45
CA ARG A 57 -6.01 -36.49 3.53
C ARG A 57 -7.08 -35.47 4.00
N GLN A 58 -6.76 -34.65 4.95
CA GLN A 58 -7.64 -33.54 5.31
C GLN A 58 -7.65 -32.48 4.20
N ILE A 59 -8.84 -32.14 3.71
CA ILE A 59 -9.04 -31.06 2.74
C ILE A 59 -9.01 -29.75 3.50
N MET A 60 -8.23 -28.79 2.99
CA MET A 60 -8.12 -27.45 3.56
C MET A 60 -7.82 -26.42 2.48
N LEU A 61 -8.20 -25.18 2.72
CA LEU A 61 -7.75 -24.05 1.93
C LEU A 61 -6.39 -23.58 2.44
N VAL A 62 -5.46 -23.39 1.54
CA VAL A 62 -4.15 -22.78 1.80
C VAL A 62 -3.94 -21.61 0.87
N GLN A 63 -3.39 -20.52 1.40
CA GLN A 63 -3.02 -19.35 0.61
C GLN A 63 -1.51 -19.32 0.41
N VAL A 64 -1.06 -19.12 -0.82
CA VAL A 64 0.33 -18.88 -1.16
C VAL A 64 0.65 -17.41 -0.83
N VAL A 65 1.54 -17.18 0.12
CA VAL A 65 1.97 -15.83 0.55
C VAL A 65 3.18 -15.37 -0.24
N LYS A 66 4.07 -16.30 -0.55
CA LYS A 66 5.28 -16.06 -1.36
C LYS A 66 5.50 -17.24 -2.28
N GLU A 67 5.84 -16.92 -3.51
CA GLU A 67 6.24 -17.90 -4.50
C GLU A 67 7.61 -18.53 -4.19
N GLU A 68 7.91 -19.63 -4.84
CA GLU A 68 9.22 -20.24 -4.77
C GLU A 68 10.32 -19.26 -5.22
N ARG A 69 11.45 -19.29 -4.50
CA ARG A 69 12.64 -18.52 -4.87
C ARG A 69 13.88 -19.39 -4.72
N GLY A 70 14.48 -19.74 -5.82
CA GLY A 70 15.65 -20.61 -5.85
C GLY A 70 15.37 -21.94 -5.13
N ASN A 71 16.13 -22.24 -4.08
CA ASN A 71 15.98 -23.48 -3.30
C ASN A 71 14.93 -23.39 -2.17
N LYS A 72 14.23 -22.26 -2.04
CA LYS A 72 13.18 -22.08 -1.02
C LYS A 72 11.83 -22.35 -1.65
N GLY A 73 11.09 -23.31 -1.10
CA GLY A 73 9.71 -23.57 -1.47
C GLY A 73 8.77 -22.38 -1.15
N ALA A 74 7.57 -22.44 -1.71
CA ALA A 74 6.54 -21.44 -1.48
C ALA A 74 6.17 -21.30 0.00
N ALA A 75 5.91 -20.08 0.46
CA ALA A 75 5.39 -19.84 1.79
C ALA A 75 3.86 -19.93 1.79
N LEU A 76 3.33 -20.84 2.59
CA LEU A 76 1.90 -21.13 2.69
C LEU A 76 1.35 -20.68 4.04
N THR A 77 0.07 -20.32 4.07
CA THR A 77 -0.69 -20.06 5.29
C THR A 77 -2.11 -20.60 5.18
N THR A 78 -2.68 -20.95 6.33
CA THR A 78 -4.11 -21.28 6.44
C THR A 78 -4.94 -20.08 6.91
N TYR A 79 -4.29 -18.98 7.30
CA TYR A 79 -4.96 -17.73 7.61
C TYR A 79 -5.20 -16.95 6.32
N LEU A 80 -6.41 -17.08 5.78
CA LEU A 80 -6.76 -16.45 4.51
C LEU A 80 -6.93 -14.95 4.66
N SER A 81 -6.52 -14.20 3.64
CA SER A 81 -6.72 -12.76 3.55
C SER A 81 -7.12 -12.37 2.13
N LEU A 82 -8.23 -11.66 2.00
CA LEU A 82 -8.75 -11.15 0.74
C LEU A 82 -8.57 -9.64 0.72
N ALA A 83 -7.82 -9.15 -0.26
CA ALA A 83 -7.52 -7.73 -0.38
C ALA A 83 -8.60 -7.00 -1.18
N GLY A 84 -9.28 -6.04 -0.52
CA GLY A 84 -10.11 -5.04 -1.16
C GLY A 84 -9.35 -3.75 -1.42
N ARG A 85 -10.08 -2.74 -1.86
CA ARG A 85 -9.52 -1.41 -2.09
C ARG A 85 -9.19 -0.69 -0.77
N TYR A 86 -10.13 -0.69 0.17
CA TYR A 86 -10.04 0.03 1.44
C TYR A 86 -9.91 -0.89 2.65
N GLY A 87 -10.20 -2.17 2.47
CA GLY A 87 -10.15 -3.18 3.52
C GLY A 87 -9.46 -4.46 3.12
N VAL A 88 -9.12 -5.27 4.12
CA VAL A 88 -8.68 -6.66 3.95
C VAL A 88 -9.59 -7.52 4.81
N LEU A 89 -10.27 -8.47 4.21
CA LEU A 89 -11.11 -9.43 4.91
C LEU A 89 -10.30 -10.66 5.27
N MET A 90 -10.35 -11.05 6.53
CA MET A 90 -9.78 -12.30 7.03
C MET A 90 -10.92 -13.23 7.45
N PRO A 91 -11.37 -14.13 6.57
CA PRO A 91 -12.61 -14.89 6.78
C PRO A 91 -12.51 -15.99 7.83
N ASN A 92 -11.31 -16.34 8.27
CA ASN A 92 -11.07 -17.43 9.23
C ASN A 92 -10.13 -17.02 10.36
N THR A 93 -10.26 -15.81 10.85
CA THR A 93 -9.49 -15.33 11.99
C THR A 93 -10.41 -15.05 13.18
N ALA A 94 -9.99 -15.49 14.35
CA ALA A 94 -10.69 -15.13 15.58
C ALA A 94 -10.23 -13.79 16.17
N ARG A 95 -9.26 -13.14 15.55
CA ARG A 95 -8.91 -11.76 15.89
C ARG A 95 -9.90 -10.88 15.16
N GLY A 96 -10.65 -10.10 15.90
CA GLY A 96 -11.52 -9.08 15.35
C GLY A 96 -10.79 -8.18 14.34
N GLY A 97 -11.53 -7.41 13.58
CA GLY A 97 -10.99 -6.44 12.66
C GLY A 97 -10.17 -5.36 13.36
N GLY A 98 -9.52 -4.53 12.57
CA GLY A 98 -8.67 -3.47 13.08
C GLY A 98 -8.50 -2.35 12.07
N ILE A 99 -7.72 -1.37 12.47
CA ILE A 99 -7.34 -0.25 11.63
C ILE A 99 -5.83 -0.33 11.41
N SER A 100 -5.38 -0.14 10.18
CA SER A 100 -3.95 -0.15 9.86
C SER A 100 -3.17 0.76 10.81
N ARG A 101 -2.07 0.24 11.36
CA ARG A 101 -1.15 1.00 12.24
C ARG A 101 -0.52 2.21 11.54
N LYS A 102 -0.51 2.23 10.21
CA LYS A 102 -0.01 3.35 9.40
C LYS A 102 -0.98 4.54 9.36
N ILE A 103 -2.20 4.41 9.90
CA ILE A 103 -3.14 5.53 10.08
C ILE A 103 -2.89 6.09 11.48
N GLU A 104 -2.17 7.20 11.55
CA GLU A 104 -1.70 7.78 12.82
C GLU A 104 -2.72 8.74 13.44
N ALA A 105 -3.55 9.40 12.61
CA ALA A 105 -4.52 10.39 13.07
C ALA A 105 -5.60 9.76 13.97
N ALA A 106 -5.62 10.12 15.25
CA ALA A 106 -6.56 9.58 16.25
C ALA A 106 -8.04 9.78 15.86
N ALA A 107 -8.37 10.96 15.30
CA ALA A 107 -9.72 11.25 14.81
C ALA A 107 -10.17 10.31 13.70
N ASP A 108 -9.28 10.01 12.74
CA ASP A 108 -9.56 9.05 11.67
C ASP A 108 -9.71 7.63 12.21
N ARG A 109 -8.87 7.24 13.17
CA ARG A 109 -8.96 5.94 13.82
C ARG A 109 -10.30 5.75 14.53
N LYS A 110 -10.71 6.72 15.36
CA LYS A 110 -12.00 6.72 16.07
C LYS A 110 -13.17 6.63 15.09
N ARG A 111 -13.18 7.44 14.05
CA ARG A 111 -14.18 7.42 12.97
C ARG A 111 -14.27 6.07 12.26
N LEU A 112 -13.11 5.50 11.89
CA LEU A 112 -13.04 4.21 11.22
C LEU A 112 -13.48 3.05 12.12
N LYS A 113 -13.13 3.09 13.43
CA LYS A 113 -13.58 2.10 14.44
C LYS A 113 -15.13 2.07 14.48
N THR A 114 -15.76 3.25 14.56
CA THR A 114 -17.23 3.36 14.51
C THR A 114 -17.83 2.82 13.20
N ILE A 115 -17.18 3.07 12.06
CA ILE A 115 -17.63 2.53 10.77
C ILE A 115 -17.57 1.01 10.76
N VAL A 116 -16.46 0.42 11.19
CA VAL A 116 -16.25 -1.05 11.20
C VAL A 116 -17.22 -1.72 12.18
N GLN A 117 -17.46 -1.15 13.34
CA GLN A 117 -18.44 -1.65 14.32
C GLN A 117 -19.87 -1.65 13.76
N GLY A 118 -20.18 -0.72 12.85
CA GLY A 118 -21.48 -0.69 12.16
C GLY A 118 -21.57 -1.52 10.87
N LEU A 119 -20.54 -2.32 10.59
CA LEU A 119 -20.52 -3.27 9.48
C LEU A 119 -20.71 -4.68 10.04
N ASP A 120 -21.83 -5.20 10.22
CA ASP A 120 -22.11 -6.54 10.80
C ASP A 120 -21.13 -7.62 10.30
N VAL A 121 -19.86 -7.57 10.78
CA VAL A 121 -18.83 -8.54 10.45
C VAL A 121 -19.11 -9.82 11.23
N PRO A 122 -19.28 -10.97 10.57
CA PRO A 122 -19.59 -12.22 11.25
C PRO A 122 -18.52 -12.62 12.26
N GLN A 123 -18.94 -13.23 13.36
CA GLN A 123 -18.02 -13.76 14.38
C GLN A 123 -17.06 -14.78 13.75
N GLY A 124 -15.78 -14.67 14.05
CA GLY A 124 -14.73 -15.50 13.45
C GLY A 124 -14.14 -14.92 12.16
N MET A 125 -14.61 -13.75 11.72
CA MET A 125 -14.02 -12.97 10.65
C MET A 125 -13.41 -11.69 11.19
N GLY A 126 -12.40 -11.16 10.48
CA GLY A 126 -11.79 -9.88 10.78
C GLY A 126 -11.73 -9.00 9.53
N LEU A 127 -11.98 -7.70 9.72
CA LEU A 127 -11.81 -6.69 8.67
C LEU A 127 -10.78 -5.66 9.12
N ILE A 128 -9.70 -5.50 8.35
CA ILE A 128 -8.68 -4.48 8.61
C ILE A 128 -8.83 -3.37 7.58
N ILE A 129 -8.98 -2.12 8.05
CA ILE A 129 -9.00 -0.96 7.16
C ILE A 129 -7.59 -0.58 6.74
N ARG A 130 -7.35 -0.48 5.43
CA ARG A 130 -6.08 -0.08 4.81
C ARG A 130 -5.90 1.44 4.87
N THR A 131 -4.67 1.91 4.70
CA THR A 131 -4.34 3.36 4.62
C THR A 131 -5.14 4.08 3.54
N ALA A 132 -5.42 3.45 2.40
CA ALA A 132 -6.28 3.98 1.34
C ALA A 132 -7.72 4.26 1.80
N GLY A 133 -8.18 3.63 2.88
CA GLY A 133 -9.49 3.85 3.50
C GLY A 133 -9.54 5.01 4.48
N ALA A 134 -8.39 5.60 4.88
CA ALA A 134 -8.30 6.57 5.98
C ALA A 134 -9.26 7.76 5.84
N LYS A 135 -9.41 8.32 4.65
CA LYS A 135 -10.28 9.48 4.37
C LYS A 135 -11.55 9.12 3.61
N ARG A 136 -11.95 7.85 3.60
CA ARG A 136 -13.11 7.38 2.83
C ARG A 136 -14.39 7.42 3.65
N THR A 137 -15.52 7.51 2.95
CA THR A 137 -16.85 7.57 3.56
C THR A 137 -17.31 6.18 4.02
N LYS A 138 -18.27 6.13 4.96
CA LYS A 138 -18.90 4.89 5.41
C LYS A 138 -19.46 4.07 4.24
N VAL A 139 -20.05 4.73 3.25
CA VAL A 139 -20.66 4.08 2.07
C VAL A 139 -19.59 3.40 1.20
N GLU A 140 -18.44 4.05 1.01
CA GLU A 140 -17.34 3.47 0.23
C GLU A 140 -16.74 2.24 0.93
N ILE A 141 -16.51 2.34 2.24
CA ILE A 141 -15.98 1.22 3.03
C ILE A 141 -16.98 0.06 3.08
N LYS A 142 -18.27 0.35 3.27
CA LYS A 142 -19.32 -0.68 3.27
C LYS A 142 -19.39 -1.42 1.93
N ARG A 143 -19.28 -0.71 0.82
CA ARG A 143 -19.31 -1.31 -0.52
C ARG A 143 -18.10 -2.21 -0.78
N ASP A 144 -16.91 -1.79 -0.33
CA ASP A 144 -15.70 -2.60 -0.41
C ASP A 144 -15.83 -3.89 0.43
N TYR A 145 -16.38 -3.77 1.63
CA TYR A 145 -16.69 -4.91 2.49
C TYR A 145 -17.68 -5.88 1.84
N GLU A 146 -18.78 -5.36 1.26
CA GLU A 146 -19.75 -6.18 0.54
C GLU A 146 -19.15 -6.92 -0.67
N TYR A 147 -18.21 -6.28 -1.37
CA TYR A 147 -17.43 -6.93 -2.42
C TYR A 147 -16.59 -8.07 -1.86
N LEU A 148 -15.87 -7.85 -0.76
CA LEU A 148 -15.06 -8.88 -0.12
C LEU A 148 -15.88 -10.06 0.40
N MET A 149 -17.07 -9.80 0.92
CA MET A 149 -17.99 -10.85 1.36
C MET A 149 -18.48 -11.70 0.19
N ARG A 150 -18.81 -11.09 -0.95
CA ARG A 150 -19.16 -11.85 -2.17
C ARG A 150 -17.99 -12.70 -2.67
N ALA A 151 -16.78 -12.12 -2.72
CA ALA A 151 -15.60 -12.86 -3.12
C ALA A 151 -15.34 -14.08 -2.22
N TRP A 152 -15.57 -13.93 -0.91
CA TRP A 152 -15.47 -15.04 0.02
C TRP A 152 -16.54 -16.12 -0.22
N GLU A 153 -17.77 -15.72 -0.50
CA GLU A 153 -18.85 -16.66 -0.82
C GLU A 153 -18.56 -17.45 -2.10
N ASP A 154 -18.06 -16.79 -3.15
CA ASP A 154 -17.61 -17.43 -4.40
C ASP A 154 -16.48 -18.45 -4.15
N ILE A 155 -15.54 -18.13 -3.25
CA ILE A 155 -14.47 -19.05 -2.85
C ILE A 155 -15.06 -20.29 -2.16
N ARG A 156 -16.00 -20.09 -1.24
CA ARG A 156 -16.68 -21.20 -0.54
C ARG A 156 -17.41 -22.10 -1.51
N GLU A 157 -18.22 -21.51 -2.39
CA GLU A 157 -18.99 -22.26 -3.39
C GLU A 157 -18.07 -23.07 -4.31
N LYS A 158 -17.02 -22.44 -4.88
CA LYS A 158 -16.03 -23.14 -5.71
C LYS A 158 -15.33 -24.28 -4.95
N THR A 159 -15.01 -24.06 -3.68
CA THR A 159 -14.37 -25.08 -2.85
C THR A 159 -15.27 -26.32 -2.70
N MET A 160 -16.57 -26.11 -2.50
CA MET A 160 -17.54 -27.21 -2.35
C MET A 160 -17.72 -28.02 -3.62
N HIS A 161 -17.51 -27.43 -4.79
CA HIS A 161 -17.66 -28.08 -6.09
C HIS A 161 -16.34 -28.54 -6.72
N SER A 162 -15.21 -28.36 -6.02
CA SER A 162 -13.88 -28.71 -6.53
C SER A 162 -13.34 -29.99 -5.91
N ILE A 163 -12.49 -30.65 -6.66
CA ILE A 163 -11.75 -31.84 -6.19
C ILE A 163 -10.31 -31.44 -5.91
N ALA A 164 -9.84 -31.67 -4.68
CA ALA A 164 -8.48 -31.34 -4.28
C ALA A 164 -7.44 -32.28 -4.96
N PRO A 165 -6.26 -31.75 -5.38
CA PRO A 165 -5.83 -30.36 -5.33
C PRO A 165 -6.39 -29.53 -6.49
N ALA A 166 -6.89 -28.32 -6.20
CA ALA A 166 -7.40 -27.40 -7.22
C ALA A 166 -7.12 -25.94 -6.84
N GLN A 167 -6.89 -25.11 -7.83
CA GLN A 167 -6.82 -23.66 -7.66
C GLN A 167 -8.24 -23.11 -7.52
N ILE A 168 -8.57 -22.62 -6.34
CA ILE A 168 -9.91 -22.11 -6.03
C ILE A 168 -10.03 -20.61 -6.35
N TYR A 169 -9.00 -19.86 -5.99
CA TYR A 169 -8.96 -18.41 -6.13
C TYR A 169 -7.57 -17.95 -6.56
N GLU A 170 -7.52 -17.05 -7.47
CA GLU A 170 -6.31 -16.34 -7.85
C GLU A 170 -6.49 -14.86 -7.55
N GLU A 171 -5.44 -14.21 -7.04
CA GLU A 171 -5.48 -12.77 -6.86
C GLU A 171 -5.74 -12.12 -8.21
N GLU A 172 -6.57 -11.10 -8.20
CA GLU A 172 -7.06 -10.43 -9.40
C GLU A 172 -5.94 -10.09 -10.39
N GLY A 173 -6.23 -10.24 -11.67
CA GLY A 173 -5.32 -9.91 -12.75
C GLY A 173 -4.85 -8.45 -12.71
N LEU A 174 -3.80 -8.12 -13.47
CA LEU A 174 -3.15 -6.81 -13.48
C LEU A 174 -4.13 -5.64 -13.62
N VAL A 175 -5.13 -5.78 -14.48
CA VAL A 175 -6.15 -4.73 -14.73
C VAL A 175 -6.97 -4.43 -13.47
N LYS A 176 -7.47 -5.45 -12.82
CA LYS A 176 -8.25 -5.29 -11.57
C LYS A 176 -7.39 -4.76 -10.43
N ARG A 177 -6.15 -5.27 -10.29
CA ARG A 177 -5.21 -4.78 -9.28
C ARG A 177 -4.88 -3.30 -9.48
N ALA A 178 -4.63 -2.87 -10.73
CA ALA A 178 -4.39 -1.47 -11.06
C ALA A 178 -5.59 -0.59 -10.68
N ILE A 179 -6.81 -1.01 -11.01
CA ILE A 179 -8.03 -0.28 -10.63
C ILE A 179 -8.19 -0.25 -9.09
N ARG A 180 -7.97 -1.38 -8.42
CA ARG A 180 -8.10 -1.48 -6.97
C ARG A 180 -7.14 -0.57 -6.23
N ASP A 181 -5.87 -0.54 -6.61
CA ASP A 181 -4.82 0.08 -5.82
C ASP A 181 -4.42 1.48 -6.34
N MET A 182 -4.53 1.75 -7.64
CA MET A 182 -4.01 2.97 -8.27
C MET A 182 -5.08 3.97 -8.71
N TYR A 183 -6.34 3.53 -8.92
CA TYR A 183 -7.37 4.44 -9.39
C TYR A 183 -7.63 5.57 -8.39
N ASP A 184 -7.69 6.80 -8.89
CA ASP A 184 -8.17 7.97 -8.15
C ASP A 184 -9.33 8.65 -8.89
N LYS A 185 -10.20 9.35 -8.15
CA LYS A 185 -11.34 10.09 -8.71
C LYS A 185 -10.91 11.25 -9.60
N ASP A 186 -9.72 11.78 -9.35
CA ASP A 186 -9.15 12.91 -10.11
C ASP A 186 -8.59 12.50 -11.47
N LEU A 187 -8.46 11.20 -11.72
CA LEU A 187 -8.08 10.69 -13.04
C LEU A 187 -9.18 10.99 -14.08
N GLU A 188 -8.79 11.49 -15.24
CA GLU A 188 -9.71 11.80 -16.35
C GLU A 188 -10.42 10.57 -16.88
N GLY A 189 -9.69 9.44 -17.04
CA GLY A 189 -10.22 8.18 -17.55
C GLY A 189 -9.20 7.04 -17.45
N ILE A 190 -9.67 5.86 -17.83
CA ILE A 190 -8.86 4.66 -17.97
C ILE A 190 -9.13 4.10 -19.36
N TRP A 191 -8.13 4.13 -20.24
CA TRP A 191 -8.19 3.52 -21.53
C TRP A 191 -7.66 2.10 -21.46
N VAL A 192 -8.41 1.17 -22.03
CA VAL A 192 -8.05 -0.25 -22.02
C VAL A 192 -8.02 -0.74 -23.45
N GLU A 193 -6.88 -1.27 -23.89
CA GLU A 193 -6.73 -1.90 -25.19
C GLU A 193 -7.21 -3.36 -25.11
N GLY A 194 -8.02 -3.75 -26.09
CA GLY A 194 -8.62 -5.08 -26.15
C GLY A 194 -9.96 -5.20 -25.42
N GLU A 195 -10.91 -5.85 -26.09
CA GLU A 195 -12.31 -5.99 -25.63
C GLU A 195 -12.43 -6.80 -24.35
N GLY A 196 -11.61 -7.84 -24.18
CA GLY A 196 -11.62 -8.69 -22.98
C GLY A 196 -11.25 -7.89 -21.73
N GLY A 197 -10.10 -7.21 -21.77
CA GLY A 197 -9.63 -6.37 -20.68
C GLY A 197 -10.57 -5.19 -20.38
N PHE A 198 -11.15 -4.60 -21.41
CA PHE A 198 -12.15 -3.54 -21.25
C PHE A 198 -13.40 -4.01 -20.49
N ARG A 199 -13.96 -5.19 -20.86
CA ARG A 199 -15.12 -5.75 -20.16
C ARG A 199 -14.79 -6.03 -18.71
N GLU A 200 -13.66 -6.70 -18.48
CA GLU A 200 -13.16 -7.01 -17.13
C GLU A 200 -12.99 -5.75 -16.27
N ALA A 201 -12.30 -4.72 -16.81
CA ALA A 201 -12.11 -3.45 -16.13
C ALA A 201 -13.43 -2.76 -15.79
N ARG A 202 -14.35 -2.70 -16.74
CA ARG A 202 -15.65 -2.04 -16.57
C ARG A 202 -16.53 -2.74 -15.56
N ASP A 203 -16.59 -4.06 -15.60
CA ASP A 203 -17.42 -4.85 -14.69
C ASP A 203 -16.86 -4.79 -13.27
N PHE A 204 -15.54 -4.84 -13.12
CA PHE A 204 -14.88 -4.64 -11.83
C PHE A 204 -15.12 -3.23 -11.27
N MET A 205 -14.98 -2.19 -12.11
CA MET A 205 -15.28 -0.81 -11.69
C MET A 205 -16.75 -0.64 -11.29
N ARG A 206 -17.69 -1.30 -11.96
CA ARG A 206 -19.12 -1.30 -11.58
C ARG A 206 -19.35 -1.91 -10.19
N MET A 207 -18.61 -2.96 -9.85
CA MET A 207 -18.70 -3.56 -8.53
C MET A 207 -18.16 -2.64 -7.42
N LEU A 208 -16.99 -2.02 -7.66
CA LEU A 208 -16.33 -1.18 -6.67
C LEU A 208 -16.93 0.23 -6.59
N MET A 209 -17.10 0.87 -7.76
CA MET A 209 -17.50 2.27 -7.88
C MET A 209 -18.41 2.49 -9.09
N PRO A 210 -19.71 2.14 -9.01
CA PRO A 210 -20.63 2.19 -10.15
C PRO A 210 -20.66 3.53 -10.86
N SER A 211 -20.60 4.64 -10.11
CA SER A 211 -20.59 6.00 -10.67
C SER A 211 -19.38 6.32 -11.57
N GLN A 212 -18.28 5.60 -11.38
CA GLN A 212 -17.03 5.80 -12.12
C GLN A 212 -16.85 4.84 -13.31
N ALA A 213 -17.74 3.87 -13.48
CA ALA A 213 -17.65 2.87 -14.54
C ALA A 213 -17.63 3.49 -15.95
N LYS A 214 -18.20 4.69 -16.12
CA LYS A 214 -18.17 5.46 -17.36
C LYS A 214 -16.78 5.99 -17.73
N LYS A 215 -15.85 6.07 -16.77
CA LYS A 215 -14.46 6.47 -17.02
C LYS A 215 -13.62 5.37 -17.68
N ILE A 216 -14.09 4.12 -17.67
CA ILE A 216 -13.45 3.04 -18.41
C ILE A 216 -13.82 3.16 -19.88
N GLN A 217 -12.83 3.30 -20.74
CA GLN A 217 -13.00 3.51 -22.17
C GLN A 217 -12.22 2.46 -22.97
N LEU A 218 -12.84 1.93 -24.01
CA LEU A 218 -12.17 1.01 -24.93
C LEU A 218 -11.29 1.80 -25.89
N TYR A 219 -9.99 1.47 -25.90
CA TYR A 219 -9.06 2.01 -26.86
C TYR A 219 -9.19 1.30 -28.22
N ARG A 220 -9.34 2.06 -29.30
CA ARG A 220 -9.63 1.51 -30.66
C ARG A 220 -8.73 2.07 -31.75
N GLU A 221 -7.70 2.83 -31.39
CA GLU A 221 -6.83 3.42 -32.40
C GLU A 221 -5.81 2.40 -32.91
N PRO A 222 -5.32 2.58 -34.20
CA PRO A 222 -4.37 1.64 -34.81
C PRO A 222 -2.98 1.67 -34.14
N THR A 223 -2.58 2.80 -33.54
CA THR A 223 -1.32 2.90 -32.81
C THR A 223 -1.49 2.26 -31.42
N PRO A 224 -0.63 1.34 -30.99
CA PRO A 224 -0.71 0.76 -29.66
C PRO A 224 -0.78 1.81 -28.54
N LEU A 225 -1.59 1.55 -27.51
CA LEU A 225 -1.92 2.51 -26.46
C LEU A 225 -0.67 3.06 -25.75
N PHE A 226 0.30 2.23 -25.44
CA PHE A 226 1.51 2.63 -24.74
C PHE A 226 2.48 3.40 -25.63
N VAL A 227 2.55 3.06 -26.91
CA VAL A 227 3.32 3.82 -27.90
C VAL A 227 2.77 5.23 -28.08
N LYS A 228 1.43 5.36 -28.26
CA LYS A 228 0.77 6.65 -28.41
C LYS A 228 1.04 7.57 -27.20
N ASN A 229 0.99 7.03 -26.00
CA ASN A 229 1.19 7.79 -24.77
C ASN A 229 2.67 7.84 -24.32
N LYS A 230 3.61 7.36 -25.16
CA LYS A 230 5.06 7.36 -24.89
C LYS A 230 5.44 6.66 -23.58
N VAL A 231 4.63 5.69 -23.16
CA VAL A 231 4.87 4.94 -21.90
C VAL A 231 6.15 4.11 -22.00
N GLU A 232 6.38 3.47 -23.17
CA GLU A 232 7.58 2.67 -23.43
C GLU A 232 8.86 3.53 -23.42
N ASP A 233 8.78 4.73 -24.04
CA ASP A 233 9.90 5.69 -24.01
C ASP A 233 10.22 6.13 -22.58
N HIS A 234 9.20 6.46 -21.80
CA HIS A 234 9.38 6.84 -20.40
C HIS A 234 9.92 5.68 -19.55
N LEU A 235 9.46 4.45 -19.80
CA LEU A 235 9.97 3.26 -19.12
C LEU A 235 11.47 3.04 -19.43
N SER A 236 11.85 3.21 -20.70
CA SER A 236 13.26 3.11 -21.10
C SER A 236 14.13 4.20 -20.46
N GLN A 237 13.60 5.41 -20.30
CA GLN A 237 14.28 6.53 -19.63
C GLN A 237 14.52 6.27 -18.13
N ILE A 238 13.68 5.48 -17.46
CA ILE A 238 13.87 5.13 -16.03
C ILE A 238 15.22 4.44 -15.80
N TYR A 239 15.69 3.67 -16.78
CA TYR A 239 16.97 2.95 -16.70
C TYR A 239 18.17 3.79 -17.16
N SER A 240 17.95 4.96 -17.76
CA SER A 240 19.03 5.86 -18.15
C SER A 240 19.53 6.67 -16.96
N ALA A 241 20.84 6.73 -16.76
CA ALA A 241 21.42 7.62 -15.75
C ALA A 241 21.20 9.10 -16.11
N THR A 242 21.14 9.44 -17.40
CA THR A 242 21.02 10.82 -17.90
C THR A 242 19.57 11.16 -18.19
N VAL A 243 19.12 12.30 -17.65
CA VAL A 243 17.74 12.84 -17.83
C VAL A 243 17.83 14.22 -18.47
N PRO A 244 17.32 14.43 -19.70
CA PRO A 244 17.36 15.72 -20.35
C PRO A 244 16.38 16.72 -19.69
N LEU A 245 16.79 17.98 -19.62
CA LEU A 245 15.96 19.12 -19.20
C LEU A 245 15.43 19.89 -20.41
N LYS A 246 14.33 20.63 -20.22
CA LYS A 246 13.66 21.41 -21.28
C LYS A 246 14.56 22.52 -21.84
N SER A 247 15.40 23.12 -20.99
CA SER A 247 16.34 24.16 -21.36
C SER A 247 17.51 23.67 -22.22
N GLY A 248 17.75 22.37 -22.28
CA GLY A 248 18.89 21.74 -22.93
C GLY A 248 20.01 21.32 -21.99
N GLY A 249 19.85 21.53 -20.69
CA GLY A 249 20.63 20.91 -19.63
C GLY A 249 20.23 19.44 -19.41
N TYR A 250 20.86 18.79 -18.46
CA TYR A 250 20.55 17.43 -18.09
C TYR A 250 20.96 17.10 -16.65
N LEU A 251 20.29 16.12 -16.07
CA LEU A 251 20.65 15.50 -14.79
C LEU A 251 21.41 14.21 -15.05
N VAL A 252 22.33 13.87 -14.16
CA VAL A 252 22.92 12.54 -14.06
C VAL A 252 22.58 11.97 -12.70
N ILE A 253 21.80 10.88 -12.68
CA ILE A 253 21.30 10.24 -11.46
C ILE A 253 22.00 8.91 -11.28
N ASN A 254 22.78 8.78 -10.20
CA ASN A 254 23.50 7.56 -9.86
C ASN A 254 23.11 7.10 -8.44
N GLN A 255 22.74 5.84 -8.33
CA GLN A 255 22.47 5.20 -7.04
C GLN A 255 23.75 4.50 -6.55
N THR A 256 24.17 4.83 -5.33
CA THR A 256 25.25 4.17 -4.62
C THR A 256 24.66 3.26 -3.52
N GLU A 257 25.53 2.57 -2.77
CA GLU A 257 25.08 1.75 -1.64
C GLU A 257 24.37 2.58 -0.55
N ALA A 258 24.81 3.81 -0.29
CA ALA A 258 24.35 4.62 0.84
C ALA A 258 23.45 5.81 0.45
N LEU A 259 23.53 6.29 -0.79
CA LEU A 259 22.83 7.50 -1.23
C LEU A 259 22.56 7.51 -2.74
N VAL A 260 21.70 8.43 -3.16
CA VAL A 260 21.51 8.79 -4.55
C VAL A 260 22.19 10.12 -4.82
N ALA A 261 23.11 10.15 -5.78
CA ALA A 261 23.76 11.37 -6.24
C ALA A 261 23.06 11.86 -7.51
N VAL A 262 22.76 13.16 -7.56
CA VAL A 262 22.18 13.84 -8.70
C VAL A 262 23.09 15.02 -9.07
N ASP A 263 23.71 14.96 -10.25
CA ASP A 263 24.56 16.00 -10.79
C ASP A 263 23.79 16.80 -11.84
N VAL A 264 23.83 18.14 -11.74
CA VAL A 264 23.11 19.06 -12.61
C VAL A 264 24.05 19.70 -13.61
N ASN A 265 23.78 19.50 -14.88
CA ASN A 265 24.59 20.01 -15.98
C ASN A 265 23.81 21.00 -16.86
N SER A 266 24.39 22.16 -17.17
CA SER A 266 23.79 23.16 -18.05
C SER A 266 23.75 22.71 -19.53
N GLY A 267 24.65 21.82 -19.93
CA GLY A 267 24.68 21.25 -21.27
C GLY A 267 24.68 22.31 -22.39
N ARG A 268 23.66 22.29 -23.26
CA ARG A 268 23.49 23.22 -24.37
C ARG A 268 22.62 24.44 -24.01
N ALA A 269 22.27 24.62 -22.74
CA ALA A 269 21.41 25.72 -22.27
C ALA A 269 22.05 27.12 -22.36
N THR A 270 23.24 27.23 -22.97
CA THR A 270 24.06 28.45 -23.07
C THR A 270 23.50 29.55 -23.99
N ARG A 271 22.21 29.53 -24.33
CA ARG A 271 21.58 30.53 -25.22
C ARG A 271 21.23 31.85 -24.54
N GLU A 272 21.19 31.86 -23.23
CA GLU A 272 20.95 33.11 -22.47
C GLU A 272 22.20 33.98 -22.47
N ARG A 273 22.02 35.29 -22.52
CA ARG A 273 23.11 36.27 -22.52
C ARG A 273 23.81 36.44 -21.15
N ASN A 274 23.19 35.89 -20.11
CA ASN A 274 23.68 35.91 -18.73
C ASN A 274 23.87 34.46 -18.23
N ILE A 275 25.08 34.14 -17.81
CA ILE A 275 25.47 32.83 -17.31
C ILE A 275 24.64 32.47 -16.05
N GLU A 276 24.44 33.47 -15.18
CA GLU A 276 23.73 33.28 -13.92
C GLU A 276 22.22 33.03 -14.13
N ALA A 277 21.58 33.75 -15.06
CA ALA A 277 20.20 33.48 -15.44
C ALA A 277 20.03 32.09 -16.04
N THR A 278 21.04 31.58 -16.76
CA THR A 278 21.08 30.24 -17.29
C THR A 278 21.18 29.20 -16.15
N ALA A 279 22.07 29.44 -15.18
CA ALA A 279 22.27 28.59 -14.02
C ALA A 279 20.99 28.51 -13.18
N LEU A 280 20.35 29.65 -12.84
CA LEU A 280 19.10 29.71 -12.10
C LEU A 280 18.00 28.90 -12.80
N LYS A 281 17.79 29.13 -14.09
CA LYS A 281 16.76 28.42 -14.86
C LYS A 281 17.01 26.93 -14.90
N THR A 282 18.25 26.52 -15.15
CA THR A 282 18.63 25.10 -15.17
C THR A 282 18.44 24.45 -13.80
N ASN A 283 18.85 25.12 -12.73
CA ASN A 283 18.68 24.62 -11.36
C ASN A 283 17.19 24.48 -10.96
N MET A 284 16.34 25.42 -11.35
CA MET A 284 14.89 25.32 -11.10
C MET A 284 14.28 24.13 -11.86
N GLU A 285 14.59 23.97 -13.14
CA GLU A 285 14.15 22.80 -13.92
C GLU A 285 14.71 21.50 -13.34
N ALA A 286 15.95 21.52 -12.89
CA ALA A 286 16.61 20.37 -12.26
C ALA A 286 15.91 19.95 -10.96
N ALA A 287 15.51 20.91 -10.13
CA ALA A 287 14.79 20.62 -8.88
C ALA A 287 13.44 19.93 -9.14
N GLU A 288 12.66 20.47 -10.10
CA GLU A 288 11.37 19.87 -10.49
C GLU A 288 11.55 18.48 -11.08
N GLU A 289 12.49 18.32 -12.00
CA GLU A 289 12.75 17.05 -12.66
C GLU A 289 13.35 16.01 -11.71
N ALA A 290 14.25 16.40 -10.80
CA ALA A 290 14.78 15.51 -9.77
C ALA A 290 13.63 14.95 -8.89
N ALA A 291 12.73 15.81 -8.42
CA ALA A 291 11.57 15.38 -7.64
C ALA A 291 10.67 14.40 -8.43
N ARG A 292 10.46 14.64 -9.71
CA ARG A 292 9.72 13.73 -10.60
C ARG A 292 10.43 12.40 -10.77
N GLN A 293 11.74 12.42 -10.99
CA GLN A 293 12.55 11.21 -11.19
C GLN A 293 12.66 10.35 -9.94
N LEU A 294 12.75 10.94 -8.75
CA LEU A 294 12.74 10.21 -7.48
C LEU A 294 11.44 9.41 -7.30
N ARG A 295 10.31 10.02 -7.62
CA ARG A 295 9.01 9.31 -7.60
C ARG A 295 8.91 8.24 -8.66
N LEU A 296 9.34 8.55 -9.91
CA LEU A 296 9.22 7.66 -11.05
C LEU A 296 10.08 6.40 -10.89
N ARG A 297 11.29 6.56 -10.32
CA ARG A 297 12.27 5.50 -10.09
C ARG A 297 12.16 4.84 -8.72
N ASP A 298 11.20 5.27 -7.89
CA ASP A 298 11.03 4.80 -6.50
C ASP A 298 12.32 4.90 -5.67
N LEU A 299 13.03 6.03 -5.82
CA LEU A 299 14.27 6.30 -5.09
C LEU A 299 13.95 6.97 -3.75
N ALA A 300 14.57 6.46 -2.68
CA ALA A 300 14.38 6.95 -1.32
C ALA A 300 15.70 6.93 -0.54
N GLY A 301 15.68 7.50 0.66
CA GLY A 301 16.85 7.60 1.53
C GLY A 301 17.56 8.94 1.41
N LEU A 302 18.89 8.93 1.46
CA LEU A 302 19.69 10.15 1.34
C LEU A 302 19.86 10.52 -0.14
N ILE A 303 19.42 11.71 -0.50
CA ILE A 303 19.55 12.26 -1.85
C ILE A 303 20.47 13.47 -1.79
N VAL A 304 21.54 13.46 -2.58
CA VAL A 304 22.48 14.57 -2.69
C VAL A 304 22.36 15.14 -4.09
N ILE A 305 22.05 16.42 -4.21
CA ILE A 305 21.92 17.12 -5.49
C ILE A 305 23.01 18.18 -5.57
N ASP A 306 23.85 18.08 -6.59
CA ASP A 306 24.89 19.04 -6.90
C ASP A 306 24.37 20.01 -7.96
N PHE A 307 23.89 21.18 -7.49
CA PHE A 307 23.39 22.23 -8.35
C PHE A 307 24.53 23.05 -8.98
N ILE A 308 24.22 23.69 -10.12
CA ILE A 308 25.17 24.62 -10.75
C ILE A 308 25.42 25.79 -9.79
N ASP A 309 26.71 26.11 -9.57
CA ASP A 309 27.10 27.25 -8.72
C ASP A 309 26.49 28.56 -9.20
N MET A 310 26.07 29.40 -8.25
CA MET A 310 25.50 30.71 -8.46
C MET A 310 26.18 31.71 -7.53
N ASP A 311 26.46 32.91 -8.04
CA ASP A 311 27.13 33.97 -7.27
C ASP A 311 26.17 34.64 -6.26
N GLU A 312 24.85 34.66 -6.58
CA GLU A 312 23.80 35.21 -5.70
C GLU A 312 23.02 34.05 -5.01
N SER A 313 22.78 34.23 -3.70
CA SER A 313 22.09 33.26 -2.84
C SER A 313 20.55 33.45 -2.83
#